data_e3a56ef620507ba534a4355a90acb608
#
_entry.id   e3a56ef620507ba534a4355a90acb608
#
_cell.length_a   1.000
_cell.length_b   1.000
_cell.length_c   1.000
_cell.angle_alpha   90.00
_cell.angle_beta   90.00
_cell.angle_gamma   90.00
#
_symmetry.space_group_name_H-M   'P 1'
#
loop_
_entity.id
_entity.type
_entity.pdbx_description
1 polymer ?
#
loop_
_entity_poly.entity_id
_entity_poly.type
_entity_poly.pdbx_seq_one_letter_code
_entity_poly.pdbx_strand_id
1 'polypeptide(L)'
;MLGPGRLMLITDAIAGLGMGDGSFVLAGAPVQVSAGVARTADGVLAGSVLSMDVAVRNLIATTGCSPSEAFASASTTPARVIGEADRGVIAEDMRADLIVVDGDLSVRMTIIDGEIAFAAEPAAPCER
;
A
#
# COMPACT_ATOMS: atom_id res chain seq x y z
N MET A 1 -3.60 -23.30 0.41
CA MET A 1 -3.10 -21.96 0.72
C MET A 1 -1.88 -21.69 -0.15
N LEU A 2 -1.77 -20.54 -0.80
CA LEU A 2 -0.56 -20.16 -1.54
C LEU A 2 0.54 -19.91 -0.51
N GLY A 3 1.70 -20.57 -0.66
CA GLY A 3 2.83 -20.36 0.27
C GLY A 3 3.43 -18.95 0.17
N PRO A 4 4.23 -18.52 1.18
CA PRO A 4 4.91 -17.23 1.16
C PRO A 4 5.74 -17.08 -0.14
N GLY A 5 5.80 -15.87 -0.67
CA GLY A 5 6.49 -15.55 -1.92
C GLY A 5 5.77 -15.92 -3.22
N ARG A 6 4.51 -16.38 -3.14
CA ARG A 6 3.64 -16.65 -4.30
C ARG A 6 2.45 -15.69 -4.41
N LEU A 7 2.30 -14.80 -3.46
CA LEU A 7 1.28 -13.76 -3.44
C LEU A 7 1.95 -12.40 -3.63
N MET A 8 1.39 -11.60 -4.50
CA MET A 8 1.76 -10.21 -4.71
C MET A 8 0.53 -9.34 -4.46
N LEU A 9 0.67 -8.32 -3.61
CA LEU A 9 -0.36 -7.30 -3.41
C LEU A 9 -0.28 -6.24 -4.50
N ILE A 10 -1.44 -5.82 -4.97
CA ILE A 10 -1.64 -4.65 -5.82
C ILE A 10 -2.84 -3.86 -5.29
N THR A 11 -2.83 -2.56 -5.43
CA THR A 11 -3.94 -1.70 -4.97
C THR A 11 -4.99 -1.52 -6.06
N ASP A 12 -4.59 -1.49 -7.31
CA ASP A 12 -5.43 -1.04 -8.44
C ASP A 12 -6.09 0.33 -8.15
N ALA A 13 -5.33 1.22 -7.49
CA ALA A 13 -5.84 2.49 -7.01
C ALA A 13 -5.98 3.51 -8.13
N ILE A 14 -7.11 4.22 -8.12
CA ILE A 14 -7.38 5.34 -9.03
C ILE A 14 -6.96 6.67 -8.41
N ALA A 15 -7.04 7.77 -9.18
CA ALA A 15 -6.71 9.12 -8.74
C ALA A 15 -7.53 9.62 -7.52
N GLY A 16 -8.61 8.94 -7.17
CA GLY A 16 -9.42 9.22 -5.97
C GLY A 16 -8.82 8.74 -4.65
N LEU A 17 -7.70 8.00 -4.68
CA LEU A 17 -7.05 7.56 -3.44
C LEU A 17 -6.63 8.75 -2.57
N GLY A 18 -7.08 8.75 -1.31
CA GLY A 18 -6.80 9.81 -0.35
C GLY A 18 -7.63 11.10 -0.52
N MET A 19 -8.46 11.18 -1.56
CA MET A 19 -9.27 12.38 -1.86
C MET A 19 -10.68 12.34 -1.25
N GLY A 20 -11.06 11.21 -0.64
CA GLY A 20 -12.41 10.99 -0.12
C GLY A 20 -13.45 10.67 -1.20
N ASP A 21 -14.73 10.70 -0.83
CA ASP A 21 -15.84 10.47 -1.75
C ASP A 21 -15.95 11.63 -2.76
N GLY A 22 -16.26 11.30 -4.01
CA GLY A 22 -16.34 12.30 -5.09
C GLY A 22 -16.30 11.71 -6.49
N SER A 23 -16.32 12.60 -7.49
CA SER A 23 -16.25 12.24 -8.90
C SER A 23 -14.82 12.44 -9.42
N PHE A 24 -14.32 11.43 -10.11
CA PHE A 24 -12.97 11.38 -10.69
C PHE A 24 -13.03 10.98 -12.15
N VAL A 25 -11.91 11.05 -12.85
CA VAL A 25 -11.80 10.61 -14.23
C VAL A 25 -10.75 9.51 -14.33
N LEU A 26 -11.14 8.37 -14.89
CA LEU A 26 -10.25 7.24 -15.17
C LEU A 26 -10.26 6.97 -16.68
N ALA A 27 -9.12 7.10 -17.35
CA ALA A 27 -8.97 6.91 -18.79
C ALA A 27 -10.02 7.67 -19.64
N GLY A 28 -10.37 8.90 -19.22
CA GLY A 28 -11.36 9.74 -19.91
C GLY A 28 -12.83 9.46 -19.55
N ALA A 29 -13.11 8.44 -18.74
CA ALA A 29 -14.46 8.11 -18.28
C ALA A 29 -14.70 8.60 -16.83
N PRO A 30 -15.92 9.10 -16.49
CA PRO A 30 -16.25 9.48 -15.14
C PRO A 30 -16.39 8.26 -14.23
N VAL A 31 -15.82 8.36 -13.05
CA VAL A 31 -15.89 7.37 -11.96
C VAL A 31 -16.33 8.04 -10.70
N GLN A 32 -17.30 7.45 -10.01
CA GLN A 32 -17.79 7.91 -8.71
C GLN A 32 -17.18 7.06 -7.59
N VAL A 33 -16.54 7.75 -6.62
CA VAL A 33 -16.14 7.12 -5.35
C VAL A 33 -17.21 7.42 -4.32
N SER A 34 -17.70 6.38 -3.67
CA SER A 34 -18.65 6.47 -2.57
C SER A 34 -18.39 5.36 -1.55
N ALA A 35 -18.29 5.72 -0.27
CA ALA A 35 -17.96 4.82 0.82
C ALA A 35 -16.72 3.96 0.54
N GLY A 36 -15.67 4.57 -0.07
CA GLY A 36 -14.42 3.90 -0.39
C GLY A 36 -14.46 2.94 -1.58
N VAL A 37 -15.55 2.94 -2.37
CA VAL A 37 -15.71 2.09 -3.54
C VAL A 37 -15.82 2.94 -4.81
N ALA A 38 -14.95 2.66 -5.80
CA ALA A 38 -14.96 3.32 -7.10
C ALA A 38 -15.83 2.56 -8.11
N ARG A 39 -16.76 3.27 -8.77
CA ARG A 39 -17.65 2.70 -9.78
C ARG A 39 -17.81 3.63 -10.97
N THR A 40 -18.00 3.02 -12.16
CA THR A 40 -18.47 3.74 -13.36
C THR A 40 -19.93 4.17 -13.20
N ALA A 41 -20.43 4.98 -14.13
CA ALA A 41 -21.84 5.39 -14.19
C ALA A 41 -22.81 4.19 -14.26
N ASP A 42 -22.37 3.09 -14.89
CA ASP A 42 -23.14 1.84 -15.02
C ASP A 42 -23.03 0.95 -13.78
N GLY A 43 -22.36 1.42 -12.70
CA GLY A 43 -22.23 0.71 -11.44
C GLY A 43 -21.14 -0.37 -11.42
N VAL A 44 -20.33 -0.51 -12.48
CA VAL A 44 -19.23 -1.46 -12.56
C VAL A 44 -18.06 -0.98 -11.70
N LEU A 45 -17.37 -1.88 -11.01
CA LEU A 45 -16.13 -1.56 -10.27
C LEU A 45 -15.09 -0.96 -11.23
N ALA A 46 -14.47 0.15 -10.81
CA ALA A 46 -13.52 0.92 -11.60
C ALA A 46 -12.24 1.17 -10.82
N GLY A 47 -11.56 0.09 -10.45
CA GLY A 47 -10.37 0.14 -9.61
C GLY A 47 -10.70 0.30 -8.12
N SER A 48 -9.75 0.80 -7.35
CA SER A 48 -9.89 0.98 -5.90
C SER A 48 -9.47 2.37 -5.43
N VAL A 49 -9.73 2.66 -4.15
CA VAL A 49 -9.12 3.74 -3.37
C VAL A 49 -8.34 3.17 -2.18
N LEU A 50 -7.78 1.98 -2.36
CA LEU A 50 -7.03 1.24 -1.36
C LEU A 50 -5.56 1.66 -1.37
N SER A 51 -5.00 2.06 -0.23
CA SER A 51 -3.56 2.25 -0.07
C SER A 51 -2.84 0.93 0.22
N MET A 52 -1.54 0.85 -0.07
CA MET A 52 -0.77 -0.39 0.10
C MET A 52 -0.63 -0.79 1.58
N ASP A 53 -0.51 0.16 2.49
CA ASP A 53 -0.48 -0.11 3.94
C ASP A 53 -1.80 -0.72 4.44
N VAL A 54 -2.93 -0.23 3.95
CA VAL A 54 -4.25 -0.83 4.25
C VAL A 54 -4.36 -2.21 3.63
N ALA A 55 -3.84 -2.42 2.40
CA ALA A 55 -3.82 -3.74 1.77
C ALA A 55 -3.02 -4.76 2.59
N VAL A 56 -1.86 -4.36 3.13
CA VAL A 56 -1.05 -5.20 4.04
C VAL A 56 -1.84 -5.56 5.30
N ARG A 57 -2.47 -4.59 5.97
CA ARG A 57 -3.30 -4.85 7.15
C ARG A 57 -4.48 -5.79 6.86
N ASN A 58 -5.15 -5.58 5.73
CA ASN A 58 -6.26 -6.42 5.28
C ASN A 58 -5.82 -7.87 5.02
N LEU A 59 -4.64 -8.06 4.42
CA LEU A 59 -4.09 -9.39 4.19
C LEU A 59 -3.85 -10.12 5.52
N ILE A 60 -3.23 -9.46 6.50
CA ILE A 60 -3.00 -10.02 7.83
C ILE A 60 -4.33 -10.36 8.51
N ALA A 61 -5.28 -9.43 8.53
CA ALA A 61 -6.58 -9.61 9.16
C ALA A 61 -7.40 -10.77 8.56
N THR A 62 -7.29 -10.96 7.24
CA THR A 62 -8.07 -11.96 6.52
C THR A 62 -7.45 -13.35 6.57
N THR A 63 -6.12 -13.44 6.56
CA THR A 63 -5.41 -14.71 6.41
C THR A 63 -4.71 -15.17 7.69
N GLY A 64 -4.47 -14.28 8.65
CA GLY A 64 -3.66 -14.54 9.83
C GLY A 64 -2.16 -14.72 9.54
N CYS A 65 -1.69 -14.30 8.37
CA CYS A 65 -0.26 -14.36 8.06
C CYS A 65 0.54 -13.38 8.94
N SER A 66 1.83 -13.62 9.07
CA SER A 66 2.71 -12.73 9.81
C SER A 66 2.90 -11.38 9.10
N PRO A 67 3.22 -10.29 9.82
CA PRO A 67 3.56 -9.01 9.20
C PRO A 67 4.70 -9.14 8.17
N SER A 68 5.71 -9.96 8.46
CA SER A 68 6.82 -10.20 7.53
C SER A 68 6.35 -10.80 6.19
N GLU A 69 5.44 -11.77 6.22
CA GLU A 69 4.87 -12.37 5.00
C GLU A 69 4.02 -11.37 4.23
N ALA A 70 3.23 -10.55 4.94
CA ALA A 70 2.41 -9.52 4.31
C ALA A 70 3.26 -8.44 3.64
N PHE A 71 4.31 -7.95 4.30
CA PHE A 71 5.25 -6.99 3.70
C PHE A 71 6.04 -7.60 2.54
N ALA A 72 6.44 -8.87 2.63
CA ALA A 72 7.10 -9.53 1.50
C ALA A 72 6.20 -9.59 0.26
N SER A 73 4.88 -9.75 0.43
CA SER A 73 3.93 -9.72 -0.69
C SER A 73 3.73 -8.33 -1.31
N ALA A 74 4.05 -7.26 -0.58
CA ALA A 74 3.98 -5.87 -1.04
C ALA A 74 5.33 -5.31 -1.52
N SER A 75 6.44 -5.99 -1.26
CA SER A 75 7.80 -5.49 -1.53
C SER A 75 8.67 -6.54 -2.24
N THR A 76 9.18 -7.53 -1.52
CA THR A 76 10.13 -8.54 -2.04
C THR A 76 9.56 -9.31 -3.24
N THR A 77 8.30 -9.73 -3.14
CA THR A 77 7.67 -10.52 -4.22
C THR A 77 7.46 -9.71 -5.49
N PRO A 78 6.86 -8.49 -5.46
CA PRO A 78 6.74 -7.67 -6.66
C PRO A 78 8.09 -7.26 -7.24
N ALA A 79 9.09 -6.87 -6.44
CA ALA A 79 10.42 -6.55 -6.92
C ALA A 79 11.02 -7.71 -7.74
N ARG A 80 10.94 -8.92 -7.20
CA ARG A 80 11.40 -10.13 -7.90
C ARG A 80 10.63 -10.39 -9.20
N VAL A 81 9.32 -10.18 -9.20
CA VAL A 81 8.47 -10.42 -10.39
C VAL A 81 8.83 -9.50 -11.54
N ILE A 82 9.16 -8.23 -11.26
CA ILE A 82 9.56 -7.26 -12.29
C ILE A 82 11.07 -7.24 -12.55
N GLY A 83 11.85 -8.11 -11.87
CA GLY A 83 13.29 -8.24 -12.10
C GLY A 83 14.16 -7.18 -11.43
N GLU A 84 13.62 -6.44 -10.45
CA GLU A 84 14.38 -5.48 -9.65
C GLU A 84 15.23 -6.24 -8.61
N ALA A 85 16.55 -6.09 -8.71
CA ALA A 85 17.49 -6.82 -7.86
C ALA A 85 18.07 -5.98 -6.72
N ASP A 86 17.90 -4.65 -6.77
CA ASP A 86 18.48 -3.69 -5.83
C ASP A 86 17.52 -3.20 -4.74
N ARG A 87 16.31 -3.77 -4.66
CA ARG A 87 15.26 -3.38 -3.70
C ARG A 87 14.38 -4.57 -3.28
N GLY A 88 13.46 -4.31 -2.33
CA GLY A 88 12.52 -5.33 -1.84
C GLY A 88 13.02 -6.11 -0.64
N VAL A 89 14.28 -5.92 -0.22
CA VAL A 89 14.88 -6.46 1.01
C VAL A 89 15.79 -5.41 1.64
N ILE A 90 16.01 -5.52 2.95
CA ILE A 90 16.98 -4.69 3.67
C ILE A 90 18.29 -5.49 3.74
N ALA A 91 19.29 -5.09 2.96
CA ALA A 91 20.61 -5.68 2.92
C ALA A 91 21.66 -4.64 2.50
N GLU A 92 22.95 -4.97 2.70
CA GLU A 92 24.05 -4.15 2.18
C GLU A 92 23.96 -4.02 0.65
N ASP A 93 24.36 -2.88 0.12
CA ASP A 93 24.36 -2.51 -1.31
C ASP A 93 22.97 -2.42 -1.97
N MET A 94 21.88 -2.56 -1.19
CA MET A 94 20.52 -2.33 -1.67
C MET A 94 20.14 -0.85 -1.60
N ARG A 95 19.24 -0.43 -2.46
CA ARG A 95 18.65 0.91 -2.38
C ARG A 95 17.91 1.08 -1.06
N ALA A 96 18.13 2.24 -0.45
CA ALA A 96 17.46 2.62 0.78
C ALA A 96 16.03 3.18 0.50
N ASP A 97 15.19 2.35 -0.15
CA ASP A 97 13.76 2.58 -0.32
C ASP A 97 13.03 1.88 0.82
N LEU A 98 12.72 2.60 1.90
CA LEU A 98 12.27 2.05 3.16
C LEU A 98 11.00 2.72 3.65
N ILE A 99 10.22 1.99 4.43
CA ILE A 99 9.15 2.55 5.27
C ILE A 99 9.39 2.22 6.74
N VAL A 100 9.04 3.15 7.61
CA VAL A 100 8.93 2.91 9.05
C VAL A 100 7.45 2.86 9.40
N VAL A 101 7.03 1.81 10.08
CA VAL A 101 5.65 1.63 10.52
C VAL A 101 5.58 1.57 12.04
N ASP A 102 4.45 1.94 12.62
CA ASP A 102 4.17 1.78 14.06
C ASP A 102 3.58 0.41 14.39
N GLY A 103 3.16 0.22 15.64
CA GLY A 103 2.58 -1.04 16.12
C GLY A 103 1.27 -1.44 15.42
N ASP A 104 0.55 -0.48 14.84
CA ASP A 104 -0.67 -0.68 14.08
C ASP A 104 -0.41 -0.81 12.58
N LEU A 105 0.86 -0.90 12.18
CA LEU A 105 1.35 -0.98 10.81
C LEU A 105 0.97 0.25 9.96
N SER A 106 0.76 1.40 10.60
CA SER A 106 0.58 2.67 9.92
C SER A 106 1.94 3.26 9.55
N VAL A 107 2.06 3.80 8.33
CA VAL A 107 3.32 4.37 7.85
C VAL A 107 3.63 5.66 8.61
N ARG A 108 4.78 5.70 9.28
CA ARG A 108 5.29 6.85 10.02
C ARG A 108 6.36 7.60 9.26
N MET A 109 7.09 6.92 8.40
CA MET A 109 8.11 7.53 7.56
C MET A 109 8.27 6.76 6.25
N THR A 110 8.53 7.47 5.17
CA THR A 110 8.94 6.90 3.89
C THR A 110 10.29 7.49 3.50
N ILE A 111 11.21 6.63 3.16
CA ILE A 111 12.57 6.96 2.71
C ILE A 111 12.70 6.45 1.27
N ILE A 112 13.17 7.30 0.38
CA ILE A 112 13.40 6.99 -1.03
C ILE A 112 14.86 7.34 -1.33
N ASP A 113 15.61 6.36 -1.78
CA ASP A 113 17.03 6.50 -2.12
C ASP A 113 17.87 7.09 -0.97
N GLY A 114 17.51 6.73 0.28
CA GLY A 114 18.16 7.22 1.50
C GLY A 114 17.67 8.57 2.00
N GLU A 115 16.80 9.27 1.29
CA GLU A 115 16.24 10.56 1.69
C GLU A 115 14.83 10.43 2.25
N ILE A 116 14.51 11.18 3.31
CA ILE A 116 13.17 11.19 3.91
C ILE A 116 12.21 11.92 2.97
N ALA A 117 11.32 11.17 2.30
CA ALA A 117 10.29 11.69 1.44
C ALA A 117 9.01 12.05 2.19
N PHE A 118 8.73 11.37 3.31
CA PHE A 118 7.57 11.62 4.16
C PHE A 118 7.91 11.28 5.62
N ALA A 119 7.46 12.12 6.54
CA ALA A 119 7.44 11.83 7.97
C ALA A 119 6.09 12.29 8.55
N ALA A 120 5.37 11.38 9.20
CA ALA A 120 4.16 11.71 9.92
C ALA A 120 4.49 12.57 11.14
N GLU A 121 3.64 13.54 11.47
CA GLU A 121 3.76 14.28 12.71
C GLU A 121 3.73 13.32 13.92
N PRO A 122 4.53 13.59 14.98
CA PRO A 122 4.45 12.80 16.19
C PRO A 122 3.01 12.84 16.73
N ALA A 123 2.47 11.68 17.09
CA ALA A 123 1.17 11.63 17.75
C ALA A 123 1.26 12.52 19.02
N ALA A 124 0.26 13.38 19.23
CA ALA A 124 0.17 14.16 20.45
C ALA A 124 0.26 13.22 21.65
N PRO A 125 1.03 13.56 22.71
CA PRO A 125 1.12 12.72 23.89
C PRO A 125 -0.28 12.49 24.43
N CYS A 126 -0.64 11.23 24.66
CA CYS A 126 -1.87 10.87 25.33
C CYS A 126 -1.79 11.46 26.74
N GLU A 127 -2.52 12.53 27.03
CA GLU A 127 -2.69 13.03 28.39
C GLU A 127 -3.34 11.91 29.22
N ARG A 128 -2.64 11.47 30.25
CA ARG A 128 -3.14 10.50 31.23
C ARG A 128 -3.99 11.20 32.28
#